data_b336caf706dda075482533b1918c5e45
#
_entry.id   b336caf706dda075482533b1918c5e45
#
_cell.length_a   1.000
_cell.length_b   1.000
_cell.length_c   1.000
_cell.angle_alpha   90.00
_cell.angle_beta   90.00
_cell.angle_gamma   90.00
#
_symmetry.space_group_name_H-M   'P 1'
#
loop_
_entity.id
_entity.type
_entity.pdbx_description
1 polymer ?
#
loop_
_entity_poly.entity_id
_entity_poly.type
_entity_poly.pdbx_seq_one_letter_code
_entity_poly.pdbx_strand_id
1 'polypeptide(L)'
;MDGLLSTEVARFRDWASEYPIERRTGEWECDYEQWAPLNQSFLDNLESHSPKDATAPEISDLLYAVGRDNEMEDLVATLAGKSDWFLFLLPYALLVDDADVRWQFAVQLGLGAFPFVAAESALLKLVQDEHEYVSRMALQALGRIGSTHVETLCERAWKTGHEYQRIMALWVLNDIKSLKLNEYLSMAKVDGRNFVIINALEIEQGAVTHNV
;
A
#
# COMPACT_ATOMS: atom_id res chain seq x y z
N MET A 1 7.86 12.75 -29.09
CA MET A 1 8.88 13.24 -28.13
C MET A 1 8.63 12.47 -26.87
N ASP A 2 9.59 11.66 -26.48
CA ASP A 2 9.52 10.98 -25.19
C ASP A 2 9.48 12.06 -24.11
N GLY A 3 8.51 11.97 -23.18
CA GLY A 3 8.34 12.96 -22.13
C GLY A 3 9.54 12.94 -21.16
N LEU A 4 9.70 13.99 -20.37
CA LEU A 4 10.77 14.06 -19.36
C LEU A 4 10.65 12.88 -18.38
N LEU A 5 9.42 12.49 -17.98
CA LEU A 5 9.17 11.34 -17.10
C LEU A 5 9.74 10.03 -17.68
N SER A 6 9.46 9.72 -18.96
CA SER A 6 9.94 8.47 -19.56
C SER A 6 11.48 8.41 -19.61
N THR A 7 12.13 9.56 -19.77
CA THR A 7 13.59 9.67 -19.75
C THR A 7 14.15 9.36 -18.34
N GLU A 8 13.54 9.91 -17.29
CA GLU A 8 14.00 9.66 -15.92
C GLU A 8 13.70 8.23 -15.47
N VAL A 9 12.52 7.69 -15.85
CA VAL A 9 12.18 6.28 -15.58
C VAL A 9 13.13 5.33 -16.32
N ALA A 10 13.50 5.63 -17.58
CA ALA A 10 14.48 4.83 -18.30
C ALA A 10 15.84 4.86 -17.61
N ARG A 11 16.29 6.03 -17.13
CA ARG A 11 17.54 6.17 -16.36
C ARG A 11 17.51 5.34 -15.07
N PHE A 12 16.39 5.33 -14.35
CA PHE A 12 16.24 4.48 -13.17
C PHE A 12 16.32 2.99 -13.55
N ARG A 13 15.64 2.57 -14.62
CA ARG A 13 15.68 1.18 -15.10
C ARG A 13 17.07 0.74 -15.49
N ASP A 14 17.83 1.61 -16.17
CA ASP A 14 19.22 1.34 -16.56
C ASP A 14 20.09 1.15 -15.31
N TRP A 15 20.01 2.08 -14.35
CA TRP A 15 20.71 1.96 -13.07
C TRP A 15 20.30 0.68 -12.32
N ALA A 16 19.00 0.39 -12.23
CA ALA A 16 18.50 -0.80 -11.57
C ALA A 16 19.00 -2.09 -12.26
N SER A 17 19.16 -2.09 -13.60
CA SER A 17 19.65 -3.27 -14.32
C SER A 17 21.11 -3.59 -13.98
N GLU A 18 21.91 -2.57 -13.65
CA GLU A 18 23.32 -2.67 -13.27
C GLU A 18 23.51 -2.90 -11.76
N TYR A 19 22.48 -2.62 -10.94
CA TYR A 19 22.55 -2.79 -9.48
C TYR A 19 22.63 -4.28 -9.12
N PRO A 20 23.60 -4.71 -8.29
CA PRO A 20 23.83 -6.11 -7.98
C PRO A 20 22.61 -6.76 -7.34
N ILE A 21 22.16 -7.89 -7.91
CA ILE A 21 20.96 -8.60 -7.42
C ILE A 21 21.11 -9.02 -5.95
N GLU A 22 22.32 -9.42 -5.55
CA GLU A 22 22.63 -9.82 -4.17
C GLU A 22 22.54 -8.68 -3.15
N ARG A 23 22.51 -7.42 -3.63
CA ARG A 23 22.32 -6.23 -2.80
C ARG A 23 20.91 -5.70 -2.79
N ARG A 24 20.00 -6.27 -3.58
CA ARG A 24 18.59 -5.90 -3.62
C ARG A 24 17.84 -6.45 -2.41
N THR A 25 18.18 -5.97 -1.23
CA THR A 25 17.55 -6.35 0.03
C THR A 25 17.04 -5.12 0.74
N GLY A 26 15.83 -5.18 1.26
CA GLY A 26 15.21 -4.02 1.91
C GLY A 26 15.04 -2.85 0.93
N GLU A 27 15.49 -1.70 1.31
CA GLU A 27 15.29 -0.40 0.65
C GLU A 27 16.42 -0.07 -0.34
N TRP A 28 16.80 -1.03 -1.18
CA TRP A 28 17.93 -0.87 -2.12
C TRP A 28 17.75 0.29 -3.11
N GLU A 29 16.52 0.66 -3.43
CA GLU A 29 16.16 1.79 -4.27
C GLU A 29 16.65 3.12 -3.70
N CYS A 30 16.86 3.23 -2.39
CA CYS A 30 17.41 4.43 -1.74
C CYS A 30 18.83 4.77 -2.20
N ASP A 31 19.57 3.79 -2.74
CA ASP A 31 20.91 4.03 -3.30
C ASP A 31 20.87 4.78 -4.64
N TYR A 32 19.70 4.99 -5.25
CA TYR A 32 19.56 5.75 -6.48
C TYR A 32 19.71 7.24 -6.22
N GLU A 33 20.76 7.86 -6.76
CA GLU A 33 21.10 9.26 -6.48
C GLU A 33 20.24 10.29 -7.24
N GLN A 34 19.46 9.85 -8.26
CA GLN A 34 18.71 10.75 -9.14
C GLN A 34 17.19 10.77 -8.84
N TRP A 35 16.81 10.56 -7.57
CA TRP A 35 15.40 10.67 -7.15
C TRP A 35 14.81 12.07 -7.38
N ALA A 36 15.58 13.13 -7.11
CA ALA A 36 15.06 14.49 -7.24
C ALA A 36 14.63 14.84 -8.69
N PRO A 37 15.40 14.57 -9.75
CA PRO A 37 14.92 14.71 -11.13
C PRO A 37 13.72 13.83 -11.46
N LEU A 38 13.67 12.59 -10.99
CA LEU A 38 12.55 11.68 -11.22
C LEU A 38 11.27 12.23 -10.58
N ASN A 39 11.33 12.63 -9.31
CA ASN A 39 10.19 13.20 -8.58
C ASN A 39 9.67 14.47 -9.25
N GLN A 40 10.57 15.36 -9.69
CA GLN A 40 10.17 16.57 -10.39
C GLN A 40 9.49 16.25 -11.74
N SER A 41 10.05 15.31 -12.51
CA SER A 41 9.46 14.92 -13.79
C SER A 41 8.11 14.22 -13.63
N PHE A 42 7.92 13.47 -12.54
CA PHE A 42 6.64 12.86 -12.18
C PHE A 42 5.59 13.95 -11.90
N LEU A 43 5.92 14.94 -11.08
CA LEU A 43 5.03 16.07 -10.77
C LEU A 43 4.68 16.88 -12.02
N ASP A 44 5.69 17.26 -12.82
CA ASP A 44 5.51 18.01 -14.05
C ASP A 44 4.59 17.26 -15.04
N ASN A 45 4.71 15.92 -15.09
CA ASN A 45 3.85 15.09 -15.91
C ASN A 45 2.39 15.19 -15.47
N LEU A 46 2.10 15.03 -14.16
CA LEU A 46 0.75 15.14 -13.62
C LEU A 46 0.14 16.54 -13.80
N GLU A 47 0.96 17.57 -14.01
CA GLU A 47 0.51 18.96 -14.20
C GLU A 47 0.37 19.34 -15.68
N SER A 48 1.02 18.63 -16.58
CA SER A 48 1.11 19.00 -18.00
C SER A 48 -0.18 18.76 -18.79
N HIS A 49 -1.01 17.79 -18.38
CA HIS A 49 -2.23 17.40 -19.09
C HIS A 49 -3.22 16.64 -18.21
N SER A 50 -4.37 16.32 -18.76
CA SER A 50 -5.41 15.54 -18.06
C SER A 50 -5.10 14.03 -18.09
N PRO A 51 -5.45 13.27 -17.02
CA PRO A 51 -5.29 11.82 -17.01
C PRO A 51 -5.89 11.10 -18.22
N LYS A 52 -6.94 11.67 -18.82
CA LYS A 52 -7.60 11.09 -20.00
C LYS A 52 -6.74 11.11 -21.27
N ASP A 53 -5.73 11.96 -21.28
CA ASP A 53 -4.81 12.12 -22.41
C ASP A 53 -3.56 11.26 -22.25
N ALA A 54 -3.43 10.56 -21.09
CA ALA A 54 -2.28 9.72 -20.78
C ALA A 54 -2.19 8.51 -21.72
N THR A 55 -0.98 8.26 -22.20
CA THR A 55 -0.67 7.11 -23.07
C THR A 55 -0.38 5.86 -22.24
N ALA A 56 -0.50 4.67 -22.83
CA ALA A 56 -0.19 3.42 -22.14
C ALA A 56 1.27 3.34 -21.64
N PRO A 57 2.30 3.79 -22.38
CA PRO A 57 3.67 3.87 -21.84
C PRO A 57 3.78 4.78 -20.63
N GLU A 58 3.13 5.93 -20.65
CA GLU A 58 3.13 6.89 -19.56
C GLU A 58 2.47 6.34 -18.28
N ILE A 59 1.32 5.67 -18.43
CA ILE A 59 0.66 4.96 -17.32
C ILE A 59 1.63 3.92 -16.71
N SER A 60 2.33 3.16 -17.55
CA SER A 60 3.33 2.19 -17.11
C SER A 60 4.49 2.85 -16.37
N ASP A 61 4.97 4.00 -16.84
CA ASP A 61 6.09 4.71 -16.22
C ASP A 61 5.68 5.34 -14.88
N LEU A 62 4.47 5.92 -14.78
CA LEU A 62 3.93 6.44 -13.54
C LEU A 62 3.81 5.34 -12.47
N LEU A 63 3.23 4.19 -12.82
CA LEU A 63 3.08 3.08 -11.89
C LEU A 63 4.44 2.47 -11.52
N TYR A 64 5.36 2.36 -12.48
CA TYR A 64 6.71 1.87 -12.20
C TYR A 64 7.44 2.78 -11.20
N ALA A 65 7.39 4.10 -11.40
CA ALA A 65 8.00 5.05 -10.49
C ALA A 65 7.43 4.94 -9.07
N VAL A 66 6.09 4.85 -8.94
CA VAL A 66 5.42 4.62 -7.65
C VAL A 66 5.91 3.34 -6.98
N GLY A 67 6.01 2.23 -7.72
CA GLY A 67 6.48 0.95 -7.15
C GLY A 67 7.94 0.99 -6.69
N ARG A 68 8.76 1.89 -7.23
CA ARG A 68 10.17 2.04 -6.82
C ARG A 68 10.36 3.00 -5.66
N ASP A 69 9.42 3.90 -5.43
CA ASP A 69 9.41 4.82 -4.28
C ASP A 69 8.68 4.18 -3.07
N ASN A 70 9.05 2.93 -2.76
CA ASN A 70 8.36 2.11 -1.77
C ASN A 70 8.80 2.41 -0.32
N GLU A 71 9.83 3.19 -0.12
CA GLU A 71 10.33 3.61 1.20
C GLU A 71 9.77 4.97 1.62
N MET A 72 9.89 5.96 0.75
CA MET A 72 9.45 7.32 1.07
C MET A 72 7.96 7.54 0.79
N GLU A 73 7.38 6.79 -0.14
CA GLU A 73 5.97 6.89 -0.57
C GLU A 73 5.56 8.31 -1.06
N ASP A 74 6.53 9.15 -1.40
CA ASP A 74 6.30 10.56 -1.80
C ASP A 74 5.53 10.65 -3.12
N LEU A 75 5.83 9.76 -4.08
CA LEU A 75 5.18 9.76 -5.39
C LEU A 75 3.73 9.34 -5.30
N VAL A 76 3.40 8.31 -4.53
CA VAL A 76 2.01 7.90 -4.34
C VAL A 76 1.22 8.93 -3.53
N ALA A 77 1.84 9.58 -2.55
CA ALA A 77 1.22 10.65 -1.79
C ALA A 77 0.94 11.88 -2.68
N THR A 78 1.89 12.26 -3.54
CA THR A 78 1.72 13.30 -4.56
C THR A 78 0.56 12.96 -5.51
N LEU A 79 0.50 11.72 -5.98
CA LEU A 79 -0.56 11.22 -6.83
C LEU A 79 -1.92 11.26 -6.13
N ALA A 80 -2.00 10.85 -4.85
CA ALA A 80 -3.22 10.88 -4.04
C ALA A 80 -3.74 12.31 -3.83
N GLY A 81 -2.85 13.30 -3.77
CA GLY A 81 -3.19 14.72 -3.75
C GLY A 81 -3.87 15.21 -5.04
N LYS A 82 -3.76 14.47 -6.14
CA LYS A 82 -4.40 14.71 -7.44
C LYS A 82 -5.43 13.60 -7.70
N SER A 83 -6.57 13.68 -7.03
CA SER A 83 -7.57 12.60 -6.95
C SER A 83 -8.10 12.11 -8.32
N ASP A 84 -8.13 12.95 -9.33
CA ASP A 84 -8.50 12.58 -10.71
C ASP A 84 -7.45 11.65 -11.35
N TRP A 85 -6.17 11.93 -11.18
CA TRP A 85 -5.09 11.06 -11.60
C TRP A 85 -5.07 9.73 -10.81
N PHE A 86 -5.20 9.81 -9.49
CA PHE A 86 -5.21 8.62 -8.65
C PHE A 86 -6.33 7.65 -9.03
N LEU A 87 -7.56 8.18 -9.15
CA LEU A 87 -8.72 7.36 -9.54
C LEU A 87 -8.63 6.85 -10.98
N PHE A 88 -8.01 7.60 -11.88
CA PHE A 88 -7.76 7.15 -13.25
C PHE A 88 -6.76 5.99 -13.28
N LEU A 89 -5.66 6.07 -12.51
CA LEU A 89 -4.63 5.03 -12.45
C LEU A 89 -5.05 3.81 -11.62
N LEU A 90 -6.01 3.94 -10.70
CA LEU A 90 -6.42 2.87 -9.80
C LEU A 90 -6.75 1.54 -10.51
N PRO A 91 -7.54 1.50 -11.60
CA PRO A 91 -7.81 0.23 -12.30
C PRO A 91 -6.54 -0.45 -12.84
N TYR A 92 -5.55 0.31 -13.27
CA TYR A 92 -4.27 -0.21 -13.75
C TYR A 92 -3.40 -0.70 -12.59
N ALA A 93 -3.35 0.06 -11.50
CA ALA A 93 -2.63 -0.31 -10.28
C ALA A 93 -3.13 -1.63 -9.67
N LEU A 94 -4.44 -1.92 -9.78
CA LEU A 94 -5.01 -3.19 -9.32
C LEU A 94 -4.59 -4.40 -10.16
N LEU A 95 -4.07 -4.19 -11.37
CA LEU A 95 -3.74 -5.24 -12.33
C LEU A 95 -2.24 -5.38 -12.57
N VAL A 96 -1.43 -4.41 -12.12
CA VAL A 96 0.02 -4.47 -12.32
C VAL A 96 0.62 -5.60 -11.48
N ASP A 97 1.56 -6.33 -12.09
CA ASP A 97 2.31 -7.40 -11.41
C ASP A 97 3.46 -6.81 -10.56
N ASP A 98 3.13 -5.86 -9.70
CA ASP A 98 4.06 -5.21 -8.77
C ASP A 98 3.33 -4.97 -7.44
N ALA A 99 3.71 -5.74 -6.43
CA ALA A 99 3.09 -5.66 -5.11
C ALA A 99 3.31 -4.30 -4.46
N ASP A 100 4.45 -3.64 -4.75
CA ASP A 100 4.79 -2.35 -4.16
C ASP A 100 3.84 -1.25 -4.65
N VAL A 101 3.39 -1.31 -5.90
CA VAL A 101 2.32 -0.43 -6.40
C VAL A 101 1.00 -0.72 -5.68
N ARG A 102 0.62 -2.00 -5.61
CA ARG A 102 -0.70 -2.39 -5.10
C ARG A 102 -0.89 -2.03 -3.63
N TRP A 103 0.11 -2.29 -2.78
CA TRP A 103 -0.02 -1.97 -1.35
C TRP A 103 -0.01 -0.46 -1.09
N GLN A 104 0.81 0.31 -1.83
CA GLN A 104 0.83 1.78 -1.70
C GLN A 104 -0.54 2.39 -2.07
N PHE A 105 -1.17 1.91 -3.16
CA PHE A 105 -2.54 2.32 -3.50
C PHE A 105 -3.54 1.93 -2.41
N ALA A 106 -3.42 0.74 -1.81
CA ALA A 106 -4.28 0.33 -0.69
C ALA A 106 -4.15 1.28 0.50
N VAL A 107 -2.94 1.65 0.89
CA VAL A 107 -2.68 2.61 1.99
C VAL A 107 -3.32 3.95 1.69
N GLN A 108 -3.11 4.51 0.50
CA GLN A 108 -3.65 5.82 0.13
C GLN A 108 -5.19 5.83 0.07
N LEU A 109 -5.82 4.73 -0.38
CA LEU A 109 -7.29 4.58 -0.33
C LEU A 109 -7.82 4.65 1.10
N GLY A 110 -7.05 4.19 2.08
CA GLY A 110 -7.40 4.25 3.50
C GLY A 110 -7.15 5.60 4.16
N LEU A 111 -6.26 6.42 3.61
CA LEU A 111 -5.86 7.71 4.17
C LEU A 111 -6.55 8.89 3.47
N GLY A 112 -6.84 8.76 2.17
CA GLY A 112 -7.34 9.83 1.34
C GLY A 112 -8.86 10.02 1.40
N ALA A 113 -9.29 11.19 0.95
CA ALA A 113 -10.70 11.54 0.83
C ALA A 113 -11.27 11.10 -0.54
N PHE A 114 -11.22 9.80 -0.81
CA PHE A 114 -11.77 9.22 -2.04
C PHE A 114 -13.26 8.86 -1.87
N PRO A 115 -14.05 8.76 -2.98
CA PRO A 115 -15.42 8.28 -2.91
C PRO A 115 -15.48 6.88 -2.29
N PHE A 116 -16.23 6.73 -1.20
CA PHE A 116 -16.30 5.51 -0.38
C PHE A 116 -16.50 4.24 -1.23
N VAL A 117 -17.48 4.27 -2.15
CA VAL A 117 -17.81 3.09 -2.98
C VAL A 117 -16.63 2.67 -3.87
N ALA A 118 -15.89 3.64 -4.42
CA ALA A 118 -14.72 3.35 -5.25
C ALA A 118 -13.57 2.77 -4.41
N ALA A 119 -13.29 3.39 -3.26
CA ALA A 119 -12.26 2.93 -2.34
C ALA A 119 -12.56 1.53 -1.80
N GLU A 120 -13.77 1.32 -1.26
CA GLU A 120 -14.18 0.02 -0.73
C GLU A 120 -14.13 -1.09 -1.80
N SER A 121 -14.65 -0.81 -3.01
CA SER A 121 -14.62 -1.79 -4.10
C SER A 121 -13.20 -2.21 -4.49
N ALA A 122 -12.25 -1.27 -4.53
CA ALA A 122 -10.86 -1.55 -4.82
C ALA A 122 -10.19 -2.34 -3.67
N LEU A 123 -10.38 -1.90 -2.44
CA LEU A 123 -9.82 -2.54 -1.25
C LEU A 123 -10.35 -3.95 -1.03
N LEU A 124 -11.63 -4.23 -1.37
CA LEU A 124 -12.21 -5.58 -1.32
C LEU A 124 -11.59 -6.54 -2.33
N LYS A 125 -10.96 -6.04 -3.40
CA LYS A 125 -10.14 -6.85 -4.31
C LYS A 125 -8.75 -7.07 -3.73
N LEU A 126 -8.10 -6.00 -3.27
CA LEU A 126 -6.74 -6.04 -2.73
C LEU A 126 -6.62 -6.86 -1.44
N VAL A 127 -7.66 -6.93 -0.61
CA VAL A 127 -7.66 -7.80 0.60
C VAL A 127 -7.65 -9.30 0.26
N GLN A 128 -7.83 -9.66 -1.02
CA GLN A 128 -7.73 -11.01 -1.53
C GLN A 128 -6.44 -11.25 -2.35
N ASP A 129 -5.53 -10.27 -2.35
CA ASP A 129 -4.26 -10.38 -3.05
C ASP A 129 -3.43 -11.56 -2.52
N GLU A 130 -2.72 -12.23 -3.41
CA GLU A 130 -1.83 -13.34 -3.06
C GLU A 130 -0.60 -12.89 -2.26
N HIS A 131 -0.19 -11.63 -2.47
CA HIS A 131 0.89 -11.04 -1.70
C HIS A 131 0.40 -10.60 -0.32
N GLU A 132 0.97 -11.19 0.72
CA GLU A 132 0.53 -11.00 2.10
C GLU A 132 0.48 -9.53 2.51
N TYR A 133 1.50 -8.76 2.18
CA TYR A 133 1.60 -7.37 2.57
C TYR A 133 0.51 -6.52 1.93
N VAL A 134 0.19 -6.74 0.65
CA VAL A 134 -0.92 -6.06 -0.06
C VAL A 134 -2.25 -6.35 0.62
N SER A 135 -2.54 -7.64 0.87
CA SER A 135 -3.76 -8.08 1.55
C SER A 135 -3.89 -7.45 2.94
N ARG A 136 -2.81 -7.38 3.69
CA ARG A 136 -2.73 -6.80 5.04
C ARG A 136 -2.97 -5.30 5.04
N MET A 137 -2.34 -4.55 4.13
CA MET A 137 -2.55 -3.10 4.01
C MET A 137 -3.98 -2.77 3.57
N ALA A 138 -4.56 -3.58 2.68
CA ALA A 138 -5.96 -3.42 2.29
C ALA A 138 -6.93 -3.68 3.45
N LEU A 139 -6.66 -4.65 4.33
CA LEU A 139 -7.46 -4.88 5.53
C LEU A 139 -7.43 -3.68 6.47
N GLN A 140 -6.25 -3.10 6.71
CA GLN A 140 -6.10 -1.90 7.51
C GLN A 140 -6.88 -0.72 6.91
N ALA A 141 -6.74 -0.50 5.59
CA ALA A 141 -7.43 0.55 4.87
C ALA A 141 -8.96 0.41 4.95
N LEU A 142 -9.50 -0.82 4.83
CA LEU A 142 -10.92 -1.09 5.00
C LEU A 142 -11.42 -0.74 6.42
N GLY A 143 -10.59 -0.98 7.44
CA GLY A 143 -10.86 -0.52 8.80
C GLY A 143 -10.96 1.00 8.89
N ARG A 144 -9.98 1.70 8.31
CA ARG A 144 -9.90 3.17 8.32
C ARG A 144 -11.09 3.84 7.63
N ILE A 145 -11.55 3.32 6.50
CA ILE A 145 -12.72 3.87 5.79
C ILE A 145 -14.07 3.44 6.41
N GLY A 146 -14.06 2.60 7.43
CA GLY A 146 -15.28 2.16 8.12
C GLY A 146 -16.12 1.16 7.32
N SER A 147 -15.49 0.28 6.54
CA SER A 147 -16.20 -0.77 5.79
C SER A 147 -16.95 -1.73 6.72
N THR A 148 -18.19 -2.05 6.37
CA THR A 148 -19.01 -3.01 7.14
C THR A 148 -18.50 -4.46 7.01
N HIS A 149 -17.61 -4.75 6.08
CA HIS A 149 -17.04 -6.08 5.86
C HIS A 149 -15.86 -6.38 6.79
N VAL A 150 -15.31 -5.38 7.47
CA VAL A 150 -14.00 -5.45 8.12
C VAL A 150 -13.92 -6.52 9.22
N GLU A 151 -14.93 -6.71 10.06
CA GLU A 151 -14.90 -7.75 11.10
C GLU A 151 -14.82 -9.17 10.52
N THR A 152 -15.57 -9.43 9.45
CA THR A 152 -15.50 -10.72 8.75
C THR A 152 -14.15 -10.94 8.07
N LEU A 153 -13.55 -9.87 7.55
CA LEU A 153 -12.23 -9.93 6.95
C LEU A 153 -11.13 -10.14 8.00
N CYS A 154 -11.23 -9.53 9.18
CA CYS A 154 -10.34 -9.80 10.31
C CYS A 154 -10.41 -11.27 10.75
N GLU A 155 -11.62 -11.85 10.81
CA GLU A 155 -11.80 -13.29 11.09
C GLU A 155 -11.12 -14.18 10.04
N ARG A 156 -11.23 -13.83 8.75
CA ARG A 156 -10.53 -14.54 7.67
C ARG A 156 -9.01 -14.40 7.78
N ALA A 157 -8.51 -13.19 8.00
CA ALA A 157 -7.09 -12.91 8.20
C ALA A 157 -6.53 -13.73 9.38
N TRP A 158 -7.26 -13.79 10.49
CA TRP A 158 -6.89 -14.62 11.64
C TRP A 158 -6.76 -16.10 11.28
N LYS A 159 -7.73 -16.62 10.51
CA LYS A 159 -7.79 -18.04 10.10
C LYS A 159 -6.69 -18.44 9.12
N THR A 160 -6.03 -17.49 8.43
CA THR A 160 -4.88 -17.82 7.58
C THR A 160 -3.73 -18.47 8.35
N GLY A 161 -3.63 -18.18 9.66
CA GLY A 161 -2.52 -18.62 10.48
C GLY A 161 -1.24 -17.80 10.28
N HIS A 162 -1.22 -16.85 9.35
CA HIS A 162 -0.04 -16.01 9.11
C HIS A 162 0.12 -15.00 10.25
N GLU A 163 1.35 -14.83 10.75
CA GLU A 163 1.64 -14.02 11.93
C GLU A 163 1.20 -12.55 11.76
N TYR A 164 1.65 -11.90 10.69
CA TYR A 164 1.33 -10.50 10.43
C TYR A 164 -0.15 -10.25 10.10
N GLN A 165 -0.83 -11.22 9.48
CA GLN A 165 -2.28 -11.15 9.27
C GLN A 165 -3.04 -11.16 10.60
N ARG A 166 -2.61 -11.98 11.57
CA ARG A 166 -3.20 -12.01 12.93
C ARG A 166 -2.95 -10.72 13.68
N ILE A 167 -1.73 -10.19 13.60
CA ILE A 167 -1.38 -8.89 14.20
C ILE A 167 -2.26 -7.79 13.62
N MET A 168 -2.36 -7.70 12.30
CA MET A 168 -3.20 -6.69 11.67
C MET A 168 -4.68 -6.84 12.05
N ALA A 169 -5.20 -8.08 12.11
CA ALA A 169 -6.58 -8.30 12.54
C ALA A 169 -6.83 -7.78 13.96
N LEU A 170 -5.88 -7.95 14.90
CA LEU A 170 -5.99 -7.40 16.26
C LEU A 170 -6.05 -5.87 16.23
N TRP A 171 -5.12 -5.23 15.53
CA TRP A 171 -5.07 -3.77 15.45
C TRP A 171 -6.33 -3.20 14.79
N VAL A 172 -6.77 -3.77 13.69
CA VAL A 172 -7.99 -3.32 13.01
C VAL A 172 -9.23 -3.49 13.89
N LEU A 173 -9.37 -4.63 14.59
CA LEU A 173 -10.47 -4.84 15.56
C LEU A 173 -10.42 -3.84 16.71
N ASN A 174 -9.21 -3.45 17.17
CA ASN A 174 -9.02 -2.42 18.18
C ASN A 174 -9.46 -1.03 17.66
N ASP A 175 -9.03 -0.65 16.47
CA ASP A 175 -9.30 0.65 15.88
C ASP A 175 -10.78 0.88 15.63
N ILE A 176 -11.51 -0.15 15.14
CA ILE A 176 -12.95 -0.08 14.94
C ILE A 176 -13.75 -0.32 16.23
N LYS A 177 -13.07 -0.56 17.37
CA LYS A 177 -13.68 -0.84 18.69
C LYS A 177 -14.66 -2.02 18.63
N SER A 178 -14.25 -3.08 17.94
CA SER A 178 -15.07 -4.28 17.77
C SER A 178 -15.34 -4.97 19.10
N LEU A 179 -16.58 -5.42 19.31
CA LEU A 179 -16.95 -6.23 20.48
C LEU A 179 -16.26 -7.61 20.50
N LYS A 180 -15.73 -8.06 19.34
CA LYS A 180 -14.97 -9.31 19.24
C LYS A 180 -13.52 -9.19 19.71
N LEU A 181 -13.00 -7.98 19.89
CA LEU A 181 -11.57 -7.77 20.22
C LEU A 181 -11.12 -8.64 21.40
N ASN A 182 -11.86 -8.67 22.50
CA ASN A 182 -11.47 -9.43 23.69
C ASN A 182 -11.32 -10.94 23.44
N GLU A 183 -12.13 -11.51 22.56
CA GLU A 183 -12.01 -12.91 22.13
C GLU A 183 -10.67 -13.13 21.43
N TYR A 184 -10.33 -12.27 20.45
CA TYR A 184 -9.10 -12.38 19.68
C TYR A 184 -7.84 -12.09 20.52
N LEU A 185 -7.90 -11.16 21.47
CA LEU A 185 -6.82 -10.94 22.44
C LEU A 185 -6.55 -12.18 23.30
N SER A 186 -7.62 -12.86 23.74
CA SER A 186 -7.48 -14.10 24.49
C SER A 186 -6.85 -15.23 23.67
N MET A 187 -7.24 -15.34 22.39
CA MET A 187 -6.62 -16.29 21.45
C MET A 187 -5.16 -15.95 21.15
N ALA A 188 -4.83 -14.66 21.01
CA ALA A 188 -3.47 -14.18 20.74
C ALA A 188 -2.49 -14.54 21.87
N LYS A 189 -2.90 -14.44 23.13
CA LYS A 189 -2.06 -14.75 24.29
C LYS A 189 -1.61 -16.20 24.35
N VAL A 190 -2.31 -17.12 23.69
CA VAL A 190 -2.00 -18.55 23.63
C VAL A 190 -1.56 -18.99 22.23
N ASP A 191 -1.29 -18.05 21.34
CA ASP A 191 -0.90 -18.31 19.95
C ASP A 191 0.45 -19.02 19.83
N GLY A 192 1.37 -18.77 20.76
CA GLY A 192 2.73 -19.33 20.77
C GLY A 192 3.77 -18.52 19.99
N ARG A 193 3.37 -17.51 19.21
CA ARG A 193 4.27 -16.60 18.49
C ARG A 193 4.44 -15.31 19.26
N ASN A 194 5.69 -14.93 19.52
CA ASN A 194 6.03 -13.80 20.38
C ASN A 194 5.44 -12.47 19.89
N PHE A 195 5.50 -12.19 18.57
CA PHE A 195 5.00 -10.92 18.05
C PHE A 195 3.47 -10.81 18.15
N VAL A 196 2.71 -11.89 17.96
CA VAL A 196 1.26 -11.89 18.19
C VAL A 196 0.92 -11.60 19.66
N ILE A 197 1.65 -12.21 20.59
CA ILE A 197 1.45 -12.02 22.03
C ILE A 197 1.80 -10.58 22.43
N ILE A 198 2.93 -10.05 21.97
CA ILE A 198 3.38 -8.69 22.29
C ILE A 198 2.34 -7.68 21.81
N ASN A 199 1.90 -7.76 20.56
CA ASN A 199 0.88 -6.85 20.01
C ASN A 199 -0.44 -6.93 20.79
N ALA A 200 -0.87 -8.12 21.21
CA ALA A 200 -2.07 -8.27 22.03
C ALA A 200 -1.91 -7.56 23.39
N LEU A 201 -0.75 -7.66 24.03
CA LEU A 201 -0.46 -6.99 25.30
C LEU A 201 -0.40 -5.47 25.14
N GLU A 202 0.18 -4.96 24.07
CA GLU A 202 0.23 -3.53 23.74
C GLU A 202 -1.17 -2.95 23.57
N ILE A 203 -2.04 -3.64 22.84
CA ILE A 203 -3.44 -3.23 22.68
C ILE A 203 -4.17 -3.18 24.02
N GLU A 204 -3.98 -4.17 24.91
CA GLU A 204 -4.59 -4.17 26.26
C GLU A 204 -4.09 -3.02 27.13
N GLN A 205 -2.86 -2.57 26.94
CA GLN A 205 -2.29 -1.42 27.66
C GLN A 205 -2.76 -0.07 27.08
N GLY A 206 -3.61 -0.08 26.06
CA GLY A 206 -4.15 1.12 25.45
C GLY A 206 -3.21 1.75 24.41
N ALA A 207 -2.27 0.99 23.86
CA ALA A 207 -1.47 1.45 22.75
C ALA A 207 -2.35 1.78 21.52
N VAL A 208 -1.98 2.84 20.82
CA VAL A 208 -2.64 3.25 19.55
C VAL A 208 -1.83 2.66 18.40
N THR A 209 -2.50 2.27 17.33
CA THR A 209 -1.85 1.73 16.13
C THR A 209 -0.71 2.65 15.70
N HIS A 210 0.51 2.16 15.77
CA HIS A 210 1.61 2.71 14.99
C HIS A 210 1.57 2.05 13.62
N ASN A 211 1.90 2.80 12.56
CA ASN A 211 2.04 2.23 11.22
C ASN A 211 3.06 1.07 11.28
N VAL A 212 2.58 -0.15 11.10
CA VAL A 212 3.37 -1.39 11.10
C VAL A 212 3.57 -1.86 9.69
#